data_d50e8d48280e6011be8dbfb1593f0e5b
#
_entry.id   d50e8d48280e6011be8dbfb1593f0e5b
#
_cell.length_a   1.000
_cell.length_b   1.000
_cell.length_c   1.000
_cell.angle_alpha   90.00
_cell.angle_beta   90.00
_cell.angle_gamma   90.00
#
_symmetry.space_group_name_H-M   'P 1'
#
loop_
_entity.id
_entity.type
_entity.pdbx_description
1 polymer ?
#
loop_
_entity_poly.entity_id
_entity_poly.type
_entity_poly.pdbx_seq_one_letter_code
_entity_poly.pdbx_strand_id
1 'polypeptide(L)'
;MCRRMTGKLFNIQKFSINDGPGIRTTVFFKGCPLQCKWCSNPESQNRNAAIADAMEDETYSGREYTVEEVLCEVRKDKPFYDESGGGMTLSGGEVLQQADFAMELADTARAEGIHVAVETTGYASPARFAAIMEHIDLFLFDFKHADREAHFVGTGVYNDVILENLQQLLRAGKPVIARIPVIPRFN
;
A
#
# COMPACT_ATOMS: atom_id res chain seq x y z
N MET A 1 -15.89 -23.47 11.35
CA MET A 1 -15.77 -22.72 10.09
C MET A 1 -14.59 -21.78 10.25
N CYS A 2 -13.50 -22.01 9.53
CA CYS A 2 -12.37 -21.07 9.52
C CYS A 2 -12.86 -19.80 8.79
N ARG A 3 -12.87 -18.66 9.46
CA ARG A 3 -13.27 -17.38 8.86
C ARG A 3 -12.19 -17.03 7.85
N ARG A 4 -12.48 -17.07 6.54
CA ARG A 4 -11.54 -16.62 5.52
C ARG A 4 -11.26 -15.14 5.77
N MET A 5 -9.98 -14.77 5.82
CA MET A 5 -9.59 -13.37 5.95
C MET A 5 -9.94 -12.62 4.66
N THR A 6 -10.52 -11.43 4.80
CA THR A 6 -10.86 -10.55 3.68
C THR A 6 -10.23 -9.18 3.85
N GLY A 7 -9.98 -8.51 2.75
CA GLY A 7 -9.52 -7.14 2.70
C GLY A 7 -10.40 -6.30 1.79
N LYS A 8 -10.58 -5.05 2.17
CA LYS A 8 -11.35 -4.08 1.38
C LYS A 8 -10.45 -3.39 0.37
N LEU A 9 -10.70 -3.64 -0.91
CA LEU A 9 -9.94 -3.08 -2.03
C LEU A 9 -10.86 -2.23 -2.90
N PHE A 10 -10.31 -1.24 -3.58
CA PHE A 10 -11.09 -0.45 -4.53
C PHE A 10 -10.63 -0.64 -5.99
N ASN A 11 -9.44 -1.22 -6.21
CA ASN A 11 -8.97 -1.55 -7.56
C ASN A 11 -7.90 -2.66 -7.54
N ILE A 12 -7.78 -3.38 -8.67
CA ILE A 12 -6.65 -4.25 -9.00
C ILE A 12 -6.21 -3.86 -10.41
N GLN A 13 -5.10 -3.12 -10.51
CA GLN A 13 -4.59 -2.61 -11.77
C GLN A 13 -3.48 -3.51 -12.29
N LYS A 14 -3.65 -4.01 -13.50
CA LYS A 14 -2.66 -4.82 -14.21
C LYS A 14 -1.69 -3.94 -14.98
N PHE A 15 -0.52 -4.53 -15.28
CA PHE A 15 0.47 -3.95 -16.17
C PHE A 15 0.99 -2.58 -15.73
N SER A 16 1.12 -2.36 -14.42
CA SER A 16 1.78 -1.16 -13.89
C SER A 16 3.29 -1.21 -14.09
N ILE A 17 3.88 -0.09 -14.52
CA ILE A 17 5.32 0.09 -14.74
C ILE A 17 5.94 1.14 -13.82
N ASN A 18 5.13 1.74 -12.95
CA ASN A 18 5.56 2.83 -12.06
C ASN A 18 5.52 2.46 -10.55
N ASP A 19 5.03 1.27 -10.23
CA ASP A 19 4.80 0.83 -8.85
C ASP A 19 5.87 -0.17 -8.37
N GLY A 20 7.10 0.04 -8.79
CA GLY A 20 8.27 -0.77 -8.47
C GLY A 20 8.96 -1.32 -9.72
N PRO A 21 10.00 -2.16 -9.55
CA PRO A 21 10.74 -2.76 -10.67
C PRO A 21 9.88 -3.72 -11.49
N GLY A 22 10.10 -3.73 -12.81
CA GLY A 22 9.43 -4.62 -13.74
C GLY A 22 7.96 -4.30 -13.97
N ILE A 23 7.25 -5.23 -14.63
CA ILE A 23 5.79 -5.14 -14.84
C ILE A 23 5.10 -5.68 -13.59
N ARG A 24 4.10 -4.96 -13.07
CA ARG A 24 3.46 -5.29 -11.81
C ARG A 24 1.94 -5.27 -11.89
N THR A 25 1.31 -6.08 -11.04
CA THR A 25 -0.12 -5.93 -10.73
C THR A 25 -0.21 -5.19 -9.40
N THR A 26 -0.86 -4.02 -9.41
CA THR A 26 -1.03 -3.18 -8.22
C THR A 26 -2.39 -3.42 -7.60
N VAL A 27 -2.39 -3.81 -6.32
CA VAL A 27 -3.58 -4.07 -5.51
C VAL A 27 -3.84 -2.86 -4.62
N PHE A 28 -4.95 -2.17 -4.85
CA PHE A 28 -5.28 -0.90 -4.18
C PHE A 28 -6.20 -1.10 -2.97
N PHE A 29 -5.62 -0.95 -1.79
CA PHE A 29 -6.29 -1.07 -0.50
C PHE A 29 -7.14 0.15 -0.19
N LYS A 30 -8.35 -0.07 0.32
CA LYS A 30 -9.23 0.98 0.82
C LYS A 30 -8.87 1.36 2.25
N GLY A 31 -8.94 2.65 2.55
CA GLY A 31 -8.65 3.22 3.86
C GLY A 31 -7.27 3.89 3.92
N CYS A 32 -7.24 5.15 4.32
CA CYS A 32 -6.02 5.90 4.58
C CYS A 32 -6.24 6.83 5.78
N PRO A 33 -5.36 6.82 6.77
CA PRO A 33 -5.43 7.75 7.90
C PRO A 33 -4.95 9.16 7.52
N LEU A 34 -4.16 9.27 6.44
CA LEU A 34 -3.68 10.54 5.93
C LEU A 34 -4.75 11.22 5.05
N GLN A 35 -4.70 12.55 5.01
CA GLN A 35 -5.59 13.40 4.21
C GLN A 35 -4.75 14.32 3.31
N CYS A 36 -3.80 13.74 2.59
CA CYS A 36 -2.89 14.50 1.72
C CYS A 36 -3.69 15.39 0.76
N LYS A 37 -3.31 16.67 0.69
CA LYS A 37 -3.98 17.65 -0.18
C LYS A 37 -3.79 17.34 -1.67
N TRP A 38 -2.76 16.59 -2.01
CA TRP A 38 -2.39 16.15 -3.38
C TRP A 38 -2.58 14.64 -3.59
N CYS A 39 -3.49 14.02 -2.85
CA CYS A 39 -3.70 12.59 -2.93
C CYS A 39 -4.03 12.14 -4.36
N SER A 40 -3.29 11.16 -4.87
CA SER A 40 -3.53 10.58 -6.20
C SER A 40 -4.73 9.64 -6.21
N ASN A 41 -5.09 9.08 -5.04
CA ASN A 41 -6.21 8.14 -4.87
C ASN A 41 -7.16 8.65 -3.78
N PRO A 42 -7.85 9.80 -3.99
CA PRO A 42 -8.73 10.39 -2.97
C PRO A 42 -9.90 9.47 -2.59
N GLU A 43 -10.32 8.57 -3.49
CA GLU A 43 -11.31 7.53 -3.26
C GLU A 43 -10.87 6.53 -2.17
N SER A 44 -9.58 6.37 -1.95
CA SER A 44 -9.05 5.51 -0.89
C SER A 44 -9.27 6.07 0.52
N GLN A 45 -9.46 7.39 0.65
CA GLN A 45 -9.54 8.05 1.95
C GLN A 45 -10.87 7.78 2.64
N ASN A 46 -10.85 7.58 3.96
CA ASN A 46 -12.06 7.28 4.75
C ASN A 46 -13.10 8.41 4.74
N ARG A 47 -12.67 9.68 4.59
CA ARG A 47 -13.58 10.85 4.55
C ARG A 47 -14.57 10.80 3.39
N ASN A 48 -14.26 10.02 2.35
CA ASN A 48 -15.11 9.89 1.17
C ASN A 48 -16.13 8.74 1.29
N ALA A 49 -16.18 8.02 2.42
CA ALA A 49 -17.11 6.91 2.62
C ALA A 49 -18.58 7.34 2.49
N ALA A 50 -18.94 8.50 3.06
CA ALA A 50 -20.29 9.01 2.96
C ALA A 50 -20.69 9.42 1.52
N ILE A 51 -19.73 9.87 0.72
CA ILE A 51 -19.93 10.15 -0.71
C ILE A 51 -20.08 8.84 -1.48
N ALA A 52 -19.29 7.84 -1.15
CA ALA A 52 -19.34 6.52 -1.74
C ALA A 52 -20.70 5.84 -1.53
N ASP A 53 -21.21 5.88 -0.30
CA ASP A 53 -22.52 5.32 0.07
C ASP A 53 -23.67 6.03 -0.67
N ALA A 54 -23.51 7.33 -0.95
CA ALA A 54 -24.51 8.11 -1.67
C ALA A 54 -24.50 7.90 -3.20
N MET A 55 -23.36 7.46 -3.76
CA MET A 55 -23.18 7.30 -5.21
C MET A 55 -23.33 5.85 -5.68
N GLU A 56 -23.41 4.88 -4.76
CA GLU A 56 -23.38 3.43 -5.07
C GLU A 56 -22.18 3.02 -5.98
N ASP A 57 -21.08 3.77 -5.89
CA ASP A 57 -19.90 3.57 -6.71
C ASP A 57 -18.89 2.70 -5.97
N GLU A 58 -18.66 1.49 -6.47
CA GLU A 58 -17.72 0.51 -5.88
C GLU A 58 -16.28 1.05 -5.80
N THR A 59 -15.87 1.97 -6.68
CA THR A 59 -14.56 2.61 -6.63
C THR A 59 -14.39 3.40 -5.33
N TYR A 60 -15.43 4.11 -4.90
CA TYR A 60 -15.42 4.87 -3.65
C TYR A 60 -15.73 4.03 -2.42
N SER A 61 -16.65 3.06 -2.51
CA SER A 61 -17.00 2.18 -1.38
C SER A 61 -15.95 1.10 -1.14
N GLY A 62 -15.32 0.61 -2.20
CA GLY A 62 -14.47 -0.58 -2.19
C GLY A 62 -15.28 -1.87 -1.99
N ARG A 63 -14.69 -3.00 -2.41
CA ARG A 63 -15.29 -4.33 -2.26
C ARG A 63 -14.42 -5.21 -1.37
N GLU A 64 -15.03 -6.13 -0.64
CA GLU A 64 -14.33 -7.18 0.09
C GLU A 64 -13.80 -8.24 -0.88
N TYR A 65 -12.53 -8.59 -0.71
CA TYR A 65 -11.85 -9.65 -1.45
C TYR A 65 -11.21 -10.63 -0.49
N THR A 66 -11.28 -11.90 -0.81
CA THR A 66 -10.44 -12.92 -0.19
C THR A 66 -9.05 -12.93 -0.82
N VAL A 67 -8.05 -13.49 -0.14
CA VAL A 67 -6.69 -13.67 -0.68
C VAL A 67 -6.71 -14.39 -2.02
N GLU A 68 -7.53 -15.46 -2.14
CA GLU A 68 -7.62 -16.25 -3.37
C GLU A 68 -8.24 -15.48 -4.54
N GLU A 69 -9.24 -14.63 -4.31
CA GLU A 69 -9.80 -13.78 -5.37
C GLU A 69 -8.76 -12.80 -5.90
N VAL A 70 -7.94 -12.19 -5.03
CA VAL A 70 -6.85 -11.30 -5.45
C VAL A 70 -5.80 -12.08 -6.23
N LEU A 71 -5.34 -13.22 -5.72
CA LEU A 71 -4.31 -14.02 -6.37
C LEU A 71 -4.78 -14.61 -7.70
N CYS A 72 -6.06 -14.91 -7.85
CA CYS A 72 -6.62 -15.32 -9.15
C CYS A 72 -6.39 -14.26 -10.24
N GLU A 73 -6.45 -12.97 -9.90
CA GLU A 73 -6.12 -11.90 -10.84
C GLU A 73 -4.61 -11.70 -11.01
N VAL A 74 -3.84 -11.75 -9.94
CA VAL A 74 -2.39 -11.55 -9.92
C VAL A 74 -1.66 -12.63 -10.75
N ARG A 75 -2.07 -13.90 -10.61
CA ARG A 75 -1.47 -15.04 -11.32
C ARG A 75 -1.57 -14.93 -12.85
N LYS A 76 -2.58 -14.24 -13.36
CA LYS A 76 -2.76 -14.05 -14.82
C LYS A 76 -1.59 -13.31 -15.45
N ASP A 77 -0.91 -12.47 -14.69
CA ASP A 77 0.20 -11.65 -15.16
C ASP A 77 1.59 -12.26 -14.82
N LYS A 78 1.61 -13.45 -14.19
CA LYS A 78 2.87 -14.09 -13.76
C LYS A 78 3.93 -14.23 -14.87
N PRO A 79 3.58 -14.58 -16.13
CA PRO A 79 4.57 -14.62 -17.20
C PRO A 79 5.31 -13.28 -17.42
N PHE A 80 4.62 -12.16 -17.24
CA PHE A 80 5.23 -10.83 -17.35
C PHE A 80 6.14 -10.52 -16.15
N TYR A 81 5.80 -11.01 -14.95
CA TYR A 81 6.67 -10.86 -13.78
C TYR A 81 7.96 -11.63 -13.97
N ASP A 82 7.87 -12.88 -14.41
CA ASP A 82 9.01 -13.76 -14.62
C ASP A 82 10.00 -13.17 -15.65
N GLU A 83 9.48 -12.52 -16.71
CA GLU A 83 10.31 -11.92 -17.74
C GLU A 83 10.90 -10.56 -17.36
N SER A 84 10.15 -9.74 -16.61
CA SER A 84 10.55 -8.35 -16.32
C SER A 84 11.22 -8.17 -14.96
N GLY A 85 11.24 -9.20 -14.11
CA GLY A 85 11.61 -9.07 -12.70
C GLY A 85 10.56 -8.28 -11.87
N GLY A 86 9.31 -8.30 -12.32
CA GLY A 86 8.18 -7.63 -11.68
C GLY A 86 7.51 -8.45 -10.58
N GLY A 87 6.20 -8.22 -10.36
CA GLY A 87 5.44 -8.93 -9.35
C GLY A 87 4.17 -8.22 -8.92
N MET A 88 3.76 -8.40 -7.67
CA MET A 88 2.63 -7.72 -7.07
C MET A 88 3.09 -6.50 -6.24
N THR A 89 2.32 -5.41 -6.31
CA THR A 89 2.50 -4.25 -5.42
C THR A 89 1.23 -4.01 -4.62
N LEU A 90 1.35 -3.95 -3.31
CA LEU A 90 0.29 -3.55 -2.40
C LEU A 90 0.35 -2.03 -2.25
N SER A 91 -0.72 -1.33 -2.60
CA SER A 91 -0.80 0.13 -2.65
C SER A 91 -2.21 0.63 -2.31
N GLY A 92 -2.59 1.84 -2.71
CA GLY A 92 -3.93 2.39 -2.59
C GLY A 92 -4.04 3.52 -1.60
N GLY A 93 -4.70 3.27 -0.46
CA GLY A 93 -4.67 4.14 0.71
C GLY A 93 -3.40 3.92 1.54
N GLU A 94 -3.57 3.41 2.77
CA GLU A 94 -2.44 2.94 3.57
C GLU A 94 -2.63 1.44 3.85
N VAL A 95 -1.78 0.62 3.28
CA VAL A 95 -1.83 -0.85 3.36
C VAL A 95 -1.80 -1.34 4.82
N LEU A 96 -1.08 -0.63 5.69
CA LEU A 96 -0.94 -0.95 7.11
C LEU A 96 -2.25 -0.84 7.90
N GLN A 97 -3.30 -0.21 7.34
CA GLN A 97 -4.64 -0.23 7.94
C GLN A 97 -5.27 -1.63 7.89
N GLN A 98 -4.85 -2.46 6.94
CA GLN A 98 -5.31 -3.84 6.75
C GLN A 98 -4.12 -4.82 6.76
N ALA A 99 -3.17 -4.62 7.69
CA ALA A 99 -1.89 -5.32 7.71
C ALA A 99 -2.03 -6.85 7.76
N ASP A 100 -3.00 -7.39 8.50
CA ASP A 100 -3.19 -8.83 8.62
C ASP A 100 -3.56 -9.48 7.27
N PHE A 101 -4.46 -8.85 6.52
CA PHE A 101 -4.81 -9.28 5.16
C PHE A 101 -3.62 -9.09 4.19
N ALA A 102 -2.89 -8.00 4.31
CA ALA A 102 -1.73 -7.73 3.49
C ALA A 102 -0.61 -8.76 3.72
N MET A 103 -0.37 -9.17 4.96
CA MET A 103 0.61 -10.22 5.30
C MET A 103 0.21 -11.58 4.72
N GLU A 104 -1.04 -12.02 4.90
CA GLU A 104 -1.53 -13.29 4.34
C GLU A 104 -1.44 -13.30 2.81
N LEU A 105 -1.84 -12.20 2.17
CA LEU A 105 -1.75 -12.04 0.71
C LEU A 105 -0.30 -12.09 0.23
N ALA A 106 0.61 -11.37 0.92
CA ALA A 106 2.02 -11.35 0.59
C ALA A 106 2.67 -12.73 0.73
N ASP A 107 2.44 -13.43 1.85
CA ASP A 107 2.99 -14.76 2.08
C ASP A 107 2.53 -15.76 1.02
N THR A 108 1.24 -15.72 0.67
CA THR A 108 0.70 -16.63 -0.34
C THR A 108 1.27 -16.35 -1.72
N ALA A 109 1.42 -15.06 -2.10
CA ALA A 109 2.05 -14.67 -3.36
C ALA A 109 3.53 -15.11 -3.40
N ARG A 110 4.28 -14.87 -2.32
CA ARG A 110 5.70 -15.26 -2.22
C ARG A 110 5.90 -16.77 -2.27
N ALA A 111 5.00 -17.54 -1.67
CA ALA A 111 5.02 -19.01 -1.77
C ALA A 111 4.87 -19.52 -3.22
N GLU A 112 4.28 -18.71 -4.10
CA GLU A 112 4.16 -18.97 -5.54
C GLU A 112 5.29 -18.35 -6.38
N GLY A 113 6.33 -17.81 -5.72
CA GLY A 113 7.48 -17.17 -6.37
C GLY A 113 7.17 -15.80 -6.97
N ILE A 114 6.11 -15.11 -6.49
CA ILE A 114 5.78 -13.76 -6.92
C ILE A 114 6.44 -12.77 -5.97
N HIS A 115 7.28 -11.88 -6.50
CA HIS A 115 7.90 -10.80 -5.74
C HIS A 115 6.85 -9.80 -5.26
N VAL A 116 6.87 -9.43 -3.97
CA VAL A 116 5.91 -8.53 -3.36
C VAL A 116 6.55 -7.22 -2.92
N ALA A 117 6.07 -6.12 -3.48
CA ALA A 117 6.38 -4.77 -3.02
C ALA A 117 5.20 -4.19 -2.22
N VAL A 118 5.49 -3.26 -1.32
CA VAL A 118 4.48 -2.45 -0.63
C VAL A 118 4.77 -0.97 -0.80
N GLU A 119 3.76 -0.21 -1.19
CA GLU A 119 3.77 1.25 -1.15
C GLU A 119 3.10 1.70 0.15
N THR A 120 3.84 2.41 0.99
CA THR A 120 3.37 2.81 2.33
C THR A 120 4.02 4.11 2.78
N THR A 121 3.29 4.88 3.56
CA THR A 121 3.84 6.01 4.31
C THR A 121 4.54 5.57 5.60
N GLY A 122 4.34 4.32 6.02
CA GLY A 122 4.81 3.84 7.31
C GLY A 122 3.99 4.33 8.50
N TYR A 123 2.81 4.91 8.29
CA TYR A 123 1.95 5.41 9.38
C TYR A 123 1.17 4.30 10.06
N ALA A 124 1.85 3.60 10.95
CA ALA A 124 1.31 2.55 11.81
C ALA A 124 2.07 2.48 13.13
N SER A 125 1.55 1.75 14.11
CA SER A 125 2.34 1.49 15.32
C SER A 125 3.64 0.75 14.97
N PRO A 126 4.77 1.01 15.66
CA PRO A 126 6.04 0.35 15.36
C PRO A 126 5.97 -1.17 15.38
N ALA A 127 5.16 -1.74 16.27
CA ALA A 127 4.97 -3.19 16.34
C ALA A 127 4.26 -3.75 15.10
N ARG A 128 3.24 -3.04 14.57
CA ARG A 128 2.54 -3.46 13.33
C ARG A 128 3.45 -3.30 12.11
N PHE A 129 4.23 -2.24 12.08
CA PHE A 129 5.21 -2.03 11.01
C PHE A 129 6.31 -3.11 11.03
N ALA A 130 6.82 -3.46 12.22
CA ALA A 130 7.78 -4.56 12.38
C ALA A 130 7.23 -5.90 11.88
N ALA A 131 5.96 -6.18 12.18
CA ALA A 131 5.33 -7.43 11.76
C ALA A 131 5.30 -7.57 10.22
N ILE A 132 4.86 -6.54 9.50
CA ILE A 132 4.74 -6.64 8.03
C ILE A 132 6.11 -6.69 7.33
N MET A 133 7.18 -6.19 7.95
CA MET A 133 8.51 -6.16 7.32
C MET A 133 9.02 -7.55 6.90
N GLU A 134 8.62 -8.62 7.59
CA GLU A 134 9.08 -9.99 7.27
C GLU A 134 8.38 -10.59 6.05
N HIS A 135 7.25 -10.00 5.64
CA HIS A 135 6.39 -10.50 4.57
C HIS A 135 6.65 -9.81 3.21
N ILE A 136 7.43 -8.72 3.19
CA ILE A 136 7.63 -7.86 2.03
C ILE A 136 9.07 -7.94 1.52
N ASP A 137 9.22 -7.99 0.19
CA ASP A 137 10.51 -8.04 -0.49
C ASP A 137 11.06 -6.63 -0.78
N LEU A 138 10.19 -5.64 -1.04
CA LEU A 138 10.59 -4.27 -1.38
C LEU A 138 9.61 -3.25 -0.80
N PHE A 139 10.14 -2.23 -0.14
CA PHE A 139 9.35 -1.09 0.34
C PHE A 139 9.49 0.11 -0.62
N LEU A 140 8.38 0.59 -1.15
CA LEU A 140 8.25 1.88 -1.79
C LEU A 140 7.76 2.85 -0.71
N PHE A 141 8.71 3.51 -0.04
CA PHE A 141 8.41 4.30 1.15
C PHE A 141 8.11 5.75 0.77
N ASP A 142 6.88 6.15 1.00
CA ASP A 142 6.38 7.48 0.69
C ASP A 142 6.77 8.51 1.76
N PHE A 143 7.85 9.22 1.53
CA PHE A 143 8.33 10.30 2.38
C PHE A 143 7.75 11.65 1.94
N LYS A 144 6.77 12.15 2.68
CA LYS A 144 5.99 13.32 2.25
C LYS A 144 6.65 14.66 2.62
N HIS A 145 7.23 14.80 3.82
CA HIS A 145 7.96 15.97 4.28
C HIS A 145 8.82 15.66 5.52
N ALA A 146 9.99 16.30 5.63
CA ALA A 146 10.89 16.14 6.79
C ALA A 146 10.42 16.95 8.01
N ASP A 147 9.97 18.18 7.79
CA ASP A 147 9.48 19.04 8.85
C ASP A 147 8.13 18.55 9.38
N ARG A 148 8.02 18.49 10.70
CA ARG A 148 6.89 17.91 11.42
C ARG A 148 5.58 18.68 11.21
N GLU A 149 5.64 20.01 11.31
CA GLU A 149 4.47 20.87 11.19
C GLU A 149 4.02 20.98 9.72
N ALA A 150 4.95 21.10 8.78
CA ALA A 150 4.65 21.09 7.35
C ALA A 150 4.01 19.76 6.95
N HIS A 151 4.52 18.62 7.47
CA HIS A 151 3.91 17.31 7.24
C HIS A 151 2.44 17.29 7.69
N PHE A 152 2.17 17.76 8.93
CA PHE A 152 0.80 17.83 9.45
C PHE A 152 -0.10 18.71 8.59
N VAL A 153 0.37 19.91 8.20
CA VAL A 153 -0.39 20.83 7.33
C VAL A 153 -0.73 20.21 5.97
N GLY A 154 0.18 19.41 5.41
CA GLY A 154 -0.01 18.77 4.11
C GLY A 154 -0.84 17.48 4.14
N THR A 155 -0.73 16.71 5.22
CA THR A 155 -1.24 15.32 5.26
C THR A 155 -2.28 15.07 6.36
N GLY A 156 -2.41 15.97 7.33
CA GLY A 156 -3.31 15.84 8.48
C GLY A 156 -2.76 14.99 9.63
N VAL A 157 -1.55 14.45 9.51
CA VAL A 157 -0.88 13.67 10.58
C VAL A 157 0.55 14.14 10.79
N TYR A 158 1.09 13.95 12.00
CA TYR A 158 2.51 14.18 12.26
C TYR A 158 3.38 13.02 11.77
N ASN A 159 4.64 13.30 11.43
CA ASN A 159 5.56 12.32 10.86
C ASN A 159 6.41 11.56 11.89
N ASP A 160 6.22 11.76 13.19
CA ASP A 160 7.05 11.17 14.24
C ASP A 160 7.15 9.64 14.09
N VAL A 161 6.00 8.95 14.05
CA VAL A 161 5.94 7.48 13.90
C VAL A 161 6.41 7.02 12.51
N ILE A 162 6.20 7.82 11.47
CA ILE A 162 6.67 7.54 10.11
C ILE A 162 8.20 7.49 10.09
N LEU A 163 8.86 8.48 10.71
CA LEU A 163 10.32 8.56 10.79
C LEU A 163 10.90 7.43 11.66
N GLU A 164 10.22 7.08 12.75
CA GLU A 164 10.60 5.94 13.59
C GLU A 164 10.56 4.63 12.79
N ASN A 165 9.49 4.38 12.05
CA ASN A 165 9.31 3.20 11.23
C ASN A 165 10.31 3.16 10.06
N LEU A 166 10.58 4.30 9.42
CA LEU A 166 11.62 4.38 8.39
C LEU A 166 13.00 4.01 8.96
N GLN A 167 13.35 4.53 10.15
CA GLN A 167 14.62 4.16 10.80
C GLN A 167 14.67 2.67 11.14
N GLN A 168 13.56 2.08 11.59
CA GLN A 168 13.46 0.66 11.86
C GLN A 168 13.70 -0.17 10.58
N LEU A 169 13.08 0.22 9.47
CA LEU A 169 13.24 -0.40 8.16
C LEU A 169 14.70 -0.37 7.68
N LEU A 170 15.34 0.79 7.79
CA LEU A 170 16.75 0.97 7.39
C LEU A 170 17.70 0.14 8.28
N ARG A 171 17.47 0.10 9.60
CA ARG A 171 18.28 -0.72 10.53
C ARG A 171 18.13 -2.23 10.26
N ALA A 172 16.94 -2.65 9.82
CA ALA A 172 16.69 -4.04 9.43
C ALA A 172 17.34 -4.43 8.09
N GLY A 173 17.90 -3.47 7.35
CA GLY A 173 18.54 -3.71 6.05
C GLY A 173 17.57 -4.17 4.95
N LYS A 174 16.28 -3.88 5.12
CA LYS A 174 15.27 -4.25 4.11
C LYS A 174 15.42 -3.40 2.84
N PRO A 175 15.18 -3.95 1.65
CA PRO A 175 15.19 -3.19 0.41
C PRO A 175 14.13 -2.07 0.45
N VAL A 176 14.57 -0.82 0.19
CA VAL A 176 13.69 0.35 0.22
C VAL A 176 14.03 1.32 -0.91
N ILE A 177 12.98 1.85 -1.54
CA ILE A 177 13.03 2.99 -2.46
C ILE A 177 12.22 4.11 -1.82
N ALA A 178 12.89 5.20 -1.45
CA ALA A 178 12.20 6.39 -0.96
C ALA A 178 11.55 7.15 -2.11
N ARG A 179 10.25 7.44 -1.97
CA ARG A 179 9.46 8.20 -2.94
C ARG A 179 9.08 9.54 -2.32
N ILE A 180 9.49 10.63 -2.97
CA ILE A 180 9.23 11.99 -2.49
C ILE A 180 8.39 12.71 -3.54
N PRO A 181 7.10 12.99 -3.26
CA PRO A 181 6.31 13.80 -4.18
C PRO A 181 6.82 15.23 -4.16
N VAL A 182 7.22 15.75 -5.32
CA VAL A 182 7.63 17.16 -5.45
C VAL A 182 6.38 18.02 -5.62
N ILE A 183 6.03 18.77 -4.59
CA ILE A 183 4.82 19.59 -4.58
C ILE A 183 5.24 21.07 -4.52
N PRO A 184 4.95 21.87 -5.57
CA PRO A 184 5.34 23.28 -5.60
C PRO A 184 4.88 24.04 -4.36
N ARG A 185 5.80 24.78 -3.71
CA ARG A 185 5.59 25.56 -2.48
C ARG A 185 5.32 24.74 -1.22
N PHE A 186 5.50 23.43 -1.26
CA PHE A 186 5.35 22.57 -0.08
C PHE A 186 6.69 21.94 0.33
N ASN A 187 7.41 21.34 -0.60
CA ASN A 187 8.74 20.75 -0.39
C ASN A 187 9.69 21.02 -1.56
#